data_0ed57050b25e63531dcd1d20e011a1b8
#
_entry.id   0ed57050b25e63531dcd1d20e011a1b8
#
_cell.length_a   1.000
_cell.length_b   1.000
_cell.length_c   1.000
_cell.angle_alpha   90.00
_cell.angle_beta   90.00
_cell.angle_gamma   90.00
#
_symmetry.space_group_name_H-M   'P 1'
#
loop_
_entity.id
_entity.type
_entity.pdbx_description
1 polymer ?
#
loop_
_entity_poly.entity_id
_entity_poly.type
_entity_poly.pdbx_seq_one_letter_code
_entity_poly.pdbx_strand_id
1 'polypeptide(L)'
;NGLQAVKVTFDSGILFNTGASNLSASAQSSLSKFANNVLKQNANMDVEIFGYTDNQGWKNSTPEQSKQKNIDLSQQRAQSVSSYLLSCGVPTAQVKSVTGMGEENPIADNSTAAGREQNRRVEVYMYASQAMIQEAEAGTLQ
;
A
#
# COMPACT_ATOMS: atom_id res chain seq x y z
N ASN A 1 -7.54 -14.84 -16.78
CA ASN A 1 -6.62 -15.94 -16.53
C ASN A 1 -6.90 -16.66 -15.20
N GLY A 2 -7.90 -16.23 -14.47
CA GLY A 2 -8.32 -16.85 -13.23
C GLY A 2 -7.44 -16.58 -12.01
N LEU A 3 -6.39 -15.81 -12.17
CA LEU A 3 -5.53 -15.44 -11.05
C LEU A 3 -6.17 -14.29 -10.27
N GLN A 4 -6.12 -14.38 -8.96
CA GLN A 4 -6.71 -13.38 -8.08
C GLN A 4 -5.65 -12.80 -7.16
N ALA A 5 -5.71 -11.49 -6.97
CA ALA A 5 -4.89 -10.81 -5.98
C ALA A 5 -5.62 -10.79 -4.65
N VAL A 6 -4.86 -10.87 -3.58
CA VAL A 6 -5.36 -10.62 -2.23
C VAL A 6 -5.00 -9.17 -1.90
N LYS A 7 -6.00 -8.37 -1.58
CA LYS A 7 -5.79 -6.96 -1.24
C LYS A 7 -5.98 -6.76 0.26
N VAL A 8 -5.00 -6.14 0.90
CA VAL A 8 -5.08 -5.74 2.30
C VAL A 8 -5.00 -4.22 2.35
N THR A 9 -5.97 -3.59 3.01
CA THR A 9 -6.06 -2.13 3.09
C THR A 9 -5.72 -1.67 4.50
N PHE A 10 -4.82 -0.69 4.59
CA PHE A 10 -4.43 -0.07 5.85
C PHE A 10 -4.86 1.39 5.85
N ASP A 11 -5.55 1.80 6.91
CA ASP A 11 -6.01 3.18 7.09
C ASP A 11 -4.82 4.09 7.39
N SER A 12 -4.61 5.12 6.56
CA SER A 12 -3.49 6.06 6.76
C SER A 12 -3.59 6.81 8.08
N GLY A 13 -4.81 7.05 8.58
CA GLY A 13 -4.99 7.70 9.89
C GLY A 13 -4.44 6.86 11.05
N ILE A 14 -4.42 5.54 10.88
CA ILE A 14 -3.82 4.63 11.86
C ILE A 14 -2.31 4.53 11.64
N LEU A 15 -1.88 4.48 10.38
CA LEU A 15 -0.47 4.31 10.04
C LEU A 15 0.37 5.55 10.32
N PHE A 16 -0.18 6.74 10.07
CA PHE A 16 0.58 7.99 10.06
C PHE A 16 -0.16 9.09 10.80
N ASN A 17 0.60 10.03 11.34
CA ASN A 17 0.02 11.28 11.84
C ASN A 17 -0.36 12.16 10.64
N THR A 18 -1.28 13.11 10.85
CA THR A 18 -1.73 14.02 9.81
C THR A 18 -0.55 14.69 9.10
N GLY A 19 -0.52 14.58 7.78
CA GLY A 19 0.53 15.18 6.96
C GLY A 19 1.88 14.50 7.05
N ALA A 20 2.02 13.45 7.85
CA ALA A 20 3.30 12.78 8.06
C ALA A 20 3.40 11.50 7.24
N SER A 21 4.63 11.05 7.05
CA SER A 21 4.93 9.76 6.41
C SER A 21 5.72 8.82 7.32
N ASN A 22 5.93 9.23 8.58
CA ASN A 22 6.56 8.38 9.58
C ASN A 22 5.52 7.46 10.22
N LEU A 23 5.82 6.18 10.31
CA LEU A 23 4.89 5.20 10.86
C LEU A 23 4.72 5.38 12.37
N SER A 24 3.48 5.28 12.84
CA SER A 24 3.19 5.26 14.27
C SER A 24 3.65 3.94 14.89
N ALA A 25 3.75 3.90 16.23
CA ALA A 25 4.14 2.67 16.93
C ALA A 25 3.13 1.54 16.70
N SER A 26 1.83 1.87 16.74
CA SER A 26 0.79 0.87 16.48
C SER A 26 0.82 0.38 15.03
N ALA A 27 1.16 1.25 14.08
CA ALA A 27 1.33 0.87 12.70
C ALA A 27 2.49 -0.12 12.53
N GLN A 28 3.61 0.15 13.19
CA GLN A 28 4.76 -0.75 13.14
C GLN A 28 4.40 -2.15 13.66
N SER A 29 3.63 -2.21 14.74
CA SER A 29 3.17 -3.49 15.27
C SER A 29 2.28 -4.23 14.28
N SER A 30 1.31 -3.53 13.67
CA SER A 30 0.40 -4.12 12.70
C SER A 30 1.14 -4.61 11.45
N LEU A 31 2.07 -3.81 10.94
CA LEU A 31 2.85 -4.16 9.75
C LEU A 31 3.81 -5.30 10.03
N SER A 32 4.40 -5.34 11.23
CA SER A 32 5.27 -6.44 11.63
C SER A 32 4.51 -7.77 11.66
N LYS A 33 3.29 -7.77 12.20
CA LYS A 33 2.44 -8.97 12.19
C LYS A 33 2.10 -9.38 10.76
N PHE A 34 1.75 -8.42 9.91
CA PHE A 34 1.44 -8.69 8.52
C PHE A 34 2.65 -9.27 7.79
N ALA A 35 3.84 -8.69 8.00
CA ALA A 35 5.06 -9.19 7.39
C ALA A 35 5.35 -10.63 7.82
N ASN A 36 5.29 -10.90 9.11
CA ASN A 36 5.67 -12.21 9.64
C ASN A 36 4.63 -13.29 9.38
N ASN A 37 3.33 -12.95 9.47
CA ASN A 37 2.26 -13.93 9.38
C ASN A 37 1.72 -14.12 7.97
N VAL A 38 1.93 -13.16 7.08
CA VAL A 38 1.37 -13.20 5.72
C VAL A 38 2.46 -13.17 4.66
N LEU A 39 3.24 -12.09 4.59
CA LEU A 39 4.17 -11.90 3.48
C LEU A 39 5.31 -12.92 3.48
N LYS A 40 5.92 -13.15 4.63
CA LYS A 40 7.04 -14.10 4.74
C LYS A 40 6.57 -15.54 4.57
N GLN A 41 5.30 -15.82 4.89
CA GLN A 41 4.72 -17.16 4.69
C GLN A 41 4.35 -17.40 3.23
N ASN A 42 4.33 -16.33 2.41
CA ASN A 42 4.01 -16.39 0.99
C ASN A 42 5.11 -15.72 0.17
N ALA A 43 6.37 -16.04 0.49
CA ALA A 43 7.53 -15.35 -0.08
C ALA A 43 7.64 -15.51 -1.60
N ASN A 44 6.96 -16.50 -2.18
CA ASN A 44 6.92 -16.71 -3.62
C ASN A 44 5.79 -15.97 -4.31
N MET A 45 5.02 -15.16 -3.59
CA MET A 45 4.01 -14.29 -4.19
C MET A 45 4.59 -12.89 -4.39
N ASP A 46 4.15 -12.22 -5.44
CA ASP A 46 4.57 -10.85 -5.73
C ASP A 46 3.70 -9.87 -4.95
N VAL A 47 4.30 -8.76 -4.53
CA VAL A 47 3.64 -7.73 -3.72
C VAL A 47 3.74 -6.38 -4.42
N GLU A 48 2.63 -5.65 -4.47
CA GLU A 48 2.61 -4.25 -4.91
C GLU A 48 1.97 -3.39 -3.83
N ILE A 49 2.52 -2.21 -3.62
CA ILE A 49 2.07 -1.28 -2.58
C ILE A 49 1.65 0.03 -3.24
N PHE A 50 0.43 0.49 -2.92
CA PHE A 50 -0.12 1.72 -3.46
C PHE A 50 -0.57 2.63 -2.32
N GLY A 51 -0.11 3.89 -2.34
CA GLY A 51 -0.55 4.90 -1.39
C GLY A 51 -1.61 5.80 -2.02
N TYR A 52 -2.63 6.19 -1.23
CA TYR A 52 -3.73 7.04 -1.69
C TYR A 52 -4.02 8.14 -0.69
N THR A 53 -4.51 9.27 -1.19
CA THR A 53 -4.97 10.39 -0.38
C THR A 53 -6.44 10.68 -0.68
N ASP A 54 -7.04 11.60 0.10
CA ASP A 54 -8.28 12.23 -0.31
C ASP A 54 -7.98 13.35 -1.33
N ASN A 55 -8.99 14.13 -1.68
CA ASN A 55 -8.83 15.20 -2.68
C ASN A 55 -8.68 16.59 -2.06
N GLN A 56 -8.38 16.68 -0.77
CA GLN A 56 -8.26 17.99 -0.13
C GLN A 56 -7.04 18.75 -0.63
N GLY A 57 -7.24 20.07 -0.86
CA GLY A 57 -6.16 20.94 -1.25
C GLY A 57 -5.25 21.25 -0.07
N TRP A 58 -4.03 21.62 -0.39
CA TRP A 58 -3.04 22.06 0.59
C TRP A 58 -3.12 23.55 0.75
N LYS A 59 -2.87 24.04 1.97
CA LYS A 59 -2.87 25.46 2.29
C LYS A 59 -1.84 26.18 1.41
N ASN A 60 -2.23 27.37 0.91
CA ASN A 60 -1.38 28.20 0.06
C ASN A 60 -0.89 27.51 -1.20
N SER A 61 -1.70 26.60 -1.76
CA SER A 61 -1.34 25.86 -2.97
C SER A 61 -2.45 25.96 -4.00
N THR A 62 -2.06 25.97 -5.28
CA THR A 62 -3.03 25.87 -6.37
C THR A 62 -3.58 24.44 -6.42
N PRO A 63 -4.69 24.19 -7.16
CA PRO A 63 -5.18 22.81 -7.32
C PRO A 63 -4.14 21.88 -7.91
N GLU A 64 -3.35 22.32 -8.87
CA GLU A 64 -2.29 21.49 -9.47
C GLU A 64 -1.18 21.20 -8.47
N GLN A 65 -0.79 22.19 -7.66
CA GLN A 65 0.21 22.00 -6.62
C GLN A 65 -0.27 21.03 -5.55
N SER A 66 -1.55 21.15 -5.16
CA SER A 66 -2.15 20.25 -4.17
C SER A 66 -2.18 18.82 -4.68
N LYS A 67 -2.54 18.64 -5.94
CA LYS A 67 -2.57 17.32 -6.55
C LYS A 67 -1.19 16.67 -6.54
N GLN A 68 -0.14 17.43 -6.91
CA GLN A 68 1.23 16.93 -6.89
C GLN A 68 1.69 16.62 -5.48
N LYS A 69 1.36 17.47 -4.50
CA LYS A 69 1.70 17.23 -3.09
C LYS A 69 1.04 15.96 -2.56
N ASN A 70 -0.20 15.69 -2.97
CA ASN A 70 -0.89 14.46 -2.59
C ASN A 70 -0.20 13.24 -3.19
N ILE A 71 0.22 13.32 -4.45
CA ILE A 71 1.00 12.24 -5.07
C ILE A 71 2.30 12.02 -4.30
N ASP A 72 3.03 13.09 -3.99
CA ASP A 72 4.30 12.99 -3.28
C ASP A 72 4.11 12.40 -1.87
N LEU A 73 3.09 12.84 -1.14
CA LEU A 73 2.81 12.32 0.19
C LEU A 73 2.45 10.84 0.14
N SER A 74 1.59 10.45 -0.81
CA SER A 74 1.19 9.05 -0.96
C SER A 74 2.38 8.17 -1.35
N GLN A 75 3.30 8.69 -2.17
CA GLN A 75 4.52 7.97 -2.51
C GLN A 75 5.40 7.77 -1.28
N GLN A 76 5.59 8.82 -0.48
CA GLN A 76 6.38 8.73 0.75
C GLN A 76 5.77 7.74 1.74
N ARG A 77 4.45 7.73 1.86
CA ARG A 77 3.75 6.81 2.76
C ARG A 77 3.87 5.37 2.30
N ALA A 78 3.70 5.12 0.99
CA ALA A 78 3.89 3.79 0.44
C ALA A 78 5.33 3.32 0.62
N GLN A 79 6.30 4.21 0.44
CA GLN A 79 7.71 3.91 0.67
C GLN A 79 7.99 3.57 2.14
N SER A 80 7.37 4.29 3.07
CA SER A 80 7.54 4.01 4.50
C SER A 80 7.02 2.62 4.86
N VAL A 81 5.87 2.23 4.31
CA VAL A 81 5.32 0.89 4.51
C VAL A 81 6.28 -0.16 3.94
N SER A 82 6.73 0.05 2.70
CA SER A 82 7.66 -0.87 2.04
C SER A 82 8.96 -1.03 2.84
N SER A 83 9.57 0.08 3.23
CA SER A 83 10.84 0.06 3.97
C SER A 83 10.69 -0.68 5.30
N TYR A 84 9.58 -0.47 5.99
CA TYR A 84 9.35 -1.16 7.26
C TYR A 84 9.16 -2.66 7.06
N LEU A 85 8.37 -3.06 6.04
CA LEU A 85 8.17 -4.47 5.73
C LEU A 85 9.50 -5.15 5.41
N LEU A 86 10.36 -4.48 4.62
CA LEU A 86 11.69 -5.02 4.31
C LEU A 86 12.54 -5.16 5.57
N SER A 87 12.44 -4.19 6.50
CA SER A 87 13.18 -4.27 7.77
C SER A 87 12.70 -5.42 8.65
N CYS A 88 11.47 -5.89 8.44
CA CYS A 88 10.93 -7.06 9.14
C CYS A 88 11.38 -8.38 8.51
N GLY A 89 12.12 -8.33 7.40
CA GLY A 89 12.65 -9.53 6.76
C GLY A 89 11.91 -9.96 5.51
N VAL A 90 10.96 -9.16 5.01
CA VAL A 90 10.31 -9.46 3.71
C VAL A 90 11.38 -9.35 2.61
N PRO A 91 11.51 -10.37 1.74
CA PRO A 91 12.53 -10.32 0.67
C PRO A 91 12.31 -9.13 -0.26
N THR A 92 13.40 -8.43 -0.58
CA THR A 92 13.35 -7.29 -1.51
C THR A 92 12.76 -7.69 -2.86
N ALA A 93 13.12 -8.89 -3.34
CA ALA A 93 12.64 -9.37 -4.63
C ALA A 93 11.12 -9.63 -4.66
N GLN A 94 10.48 -9.76 -3.50
CA GLN A 94 9.05 -9.97 -3.40
C GLN A 94 8.25 -8.70 -3.68
N VAL A 95 8.80 -7.53 -3.34
CA VAL A 95 8.12 -6.24 -3.55
C VAL A 95 8.42 -5.73 -4.95
N LYS A 96 7.42 -5.76 -5.82
CA LYS A 96 7.58 -5.44 -7.25
C LYS A 96 7.35 -3.98 -7.57
N SER A 97 6.48 -3.30 -6.83
CA SER A 97 6.27 -1.87 -7.05
C SER A 97 5.78 -1.18 -5.79
N VAL A 98 6.11 0.10 -5.69
CA VAL A 98 5.69 0.99 -4.60
C VAL A 98 5.30 2.30 -5.27
N THR A 99 4.02 2.62 -5.28
CA THR A 99 3.50 3.72 -6.09
C THR A 99 2.57 4.63 -5.29
N GLY A 100 2.80 5.93 -5.38
CA GLY A 100 1.88 6.94 -4.85
C GLY A 100 0.86 7.29 -5.91
N MET A 101 -0.42 7.10 -5.59
CA MET A 101 -1.53 7.36 -6.51
C MET A 101 -2.21 8.70 -6.25
N GLY A 102 -1.86 9.37 -5.14
CA GLY A 102 -2.51 10.62 -4.79
C GLY A 102 -4.01 10.43 -4.58
N GLU A 103 -4.80 11.30 -5.16
CA GLU A 103 -6.25 11.28 -5.01
C GLU A 103 -6.97 10.37 -6.02
N GLU A 104 -6.23 9.64 -6.83
CA GLU A 104 -6.82 8.75 -7.83
C GLU A 104 -7.57 7.58 -7.18
N ASN A 105 -8.56 7.05 -7.89
CA ASN A 105 -9.31 5.86 -7.48
C ASN A 105 -9.93 5.95 -6.08
N PRO A 106 -10.73 7.00 -5.79
CA PRO A 106 -11.37 7.09 -4.49
C PRO A 106 -12.34 5.92 -4.28
N ILE A 107 -12.38 5.41 -3.06
CA ILE A 107 -13.30 4.31 -2.69
C ILE A 107 -14.52 4.82 -1.94
N ALA A 108 -14.55 6.11 -1.61
CA ALA A 108 -15.65 6.72 -0.86
C ALA A 108 -15.83 8.17 -1.28
N ASP A 109 -16.86 8.82 -0.76
CA ASP A 109 -17.24 10.18 -1.12
C ASP A 109 -16.30 11.19 -0.43
N ASN A 110 -15.55 11.95 -1.23
CA ASN A 110 -14.64 12.97 -0.73
C ASN A 110 -15.38 14.21 -0.16
N SER A 111 -16.69 14.32 -0.37
CA SER A 111 -17.45 15.45 0.17
C SER A 111 -17.75 15.28 1.67
N THR A 112 -17.55 14.12 2.23
CA THR A 112 -17.74 13.86 3.66
C THR A 112 -16.42 13.56 4.34
N ALA A 113 -16.34 13.89 5.64
CA ALA A 113 -15.14 13.57 6.43
C ALA A 113 -14.91 12.07 6.52
N ALA A 114 -15.97 11.28 6.70
CA ALA A 114 -15.87 9.83 6.77
C ALA A 114 -15.38 9.24 5.46
N GLY A 115 -15.87 9.75 4.32
CA GLY A 115 -15.43 9.29 3.01
C GLY A 115 -13.97 9.63 2.74
N ARG A 116 -13.55 10.84 3.10
CA ARG A 116 -12.15 11.25 2.95
C ARG A 116 -11.23 10.36 3.78
N GLU A 117 -11.65 9.99 4.99
CA GLU A 117 -10.86 9.10 5.84
C GLU A 117 -10.65 7.74 5.18
N GLN A 118 -11.69 7.20 4.55
CA GLN A 118 -11.59 5.93 3.84
C GLN A 118 -10.66 6.02 2.63
N ASN A 119 -10.63 7.17 1.95
CA ASN A 119 -9.79 7.37 0.79
C ASN A 119 -8.31 7.49 1.16
N ARG A 120 -7.98 7.93 2.37
CA ARG A 120 -6.61 8.00 2.87
C ARG A 120 -6.17 6.62 3.34
N ARG A 121 -5.52 5.89 2.44
CA ARG A 121 -5.17 4.48 2.70
C ARG A 121 -3.90 4.06 1.98
N VAL A 122 -3.34 2.94 2.43
CA VAL A 122 -2.29 2.22 1.71
C VAL A 122 -2.84 0.83 1.40
N GLU A 123 -2.79 0.43 0.15
CA GLU A 123 -3.25 -0.89 -0.28
C GLU A 123 -2.05 -1.75 -0.62
N VAL A 124 -2.05 -2.98 -0.12
CA VAL A 124 -1.01 -3.97 -0.40
C VAL A 124 -1.68 -5.11 -1.16
N TYR A 125 -1.21 -5.37 -2.36
CA TYR A 125 -1.71 -6.46 -3.20
C TYR A 125 -0.69 -7.59 -3.21
N MET A 126 -1.18 -8.82 -3.07
CA MET A 126 -0.39 -10.04 -3.20
C MET A 126 -0.99 -10.87 -4.32
N TYR A 127 -0.16 -11.37 -5.21
CA TYR A 127 -0.64 -12.24 -6.28
C TYR A 127 0.45 -13.21 -6.70
N ALA A 128 0.04 -14.26 -7.44
CA ALA A 128 0.95 -15.31 -7.86
C ALA A 128 2.10 -14.75 -8.68
N SER A 129 3.32 -15.12 -8.32
CA SER A 129 4.50 -14.75 -9.08
C SER A 129 4.53 -15.50 -10.40
N GLN A 130 5.36 -15.03 -11.34
CA GLN A 130 5.54 -15.73 -12.62
C GLN A 130 6.00 -17.15 -12.41
N ALA A 131 6.89 -17.37 -11.42
CA ALA A 131 7.37 -18.72 -11.11
C ALA A 131 6.22 -19.63 -10.64
N MET A 132 5.33 -19.13 -9.77
CA MET A 132 4.16 -19.88 -9.32
C MET A 132 3.23 -20.22 -10.48
N ILE A 133 3.01 -19.28 -11.38
CA ILE A 133 2.16 -19.48 -12.55
C ILE A 133 2.75 -20.59 -13.42
N GLN A 134 4.05 -20.56 -13.66
CA GLN A 134 4.73 -21.58 -14.46
C GLN A 134 4.67 -22.96 -13.81
N GLU A 135 4.85 -23.03 -12.50
CA GLU A 135 4.75 -24.29 -11.77
C GLU A 135 3.35 -24.88 -11.86
N ALA A 136 2.33 -24.05 -11.71
CA ALA A 136 0.93 -24.49 -11.81
C ALA A 136 0.63 -25.00 -13.23
N GLU A 137 1.11 -24.29 -14.25
CA GLU A 137 0.89 -24.68 -15.65
C GLU A 137 1.61 -25.99 -16.00
N ALA A 138 2.76 -26.23 -15.36
CA ALA A 138 3.51 -27.46 -15.56
C ALA A 138 2.96 -28.64 -14.75
N GLY A 139 1.98 -28.40 -13.87
CA GLY A 139 1.39 -29.43 -13.04
C GLY A 139 2.24 -29.84 -11.86
N THR A 140 3.25 -29.06 -11.51
CA THR A 140 4.16 -29.37 -10.40
C THR A 140 3.72 -28.76 -9.07
N LEU A 141 2.87 -27.73 -9.13
CA LEU A 141 2.34 -27.09 -7.92
C LEU A 141 1.11 -27.85 -7.45
N GLN A 142 1.15 -28.30 -6.22
CA GLN A 142 0.07 -29.08 -5.62
C GLN A 142 -0.79 -28.26 -4.67
#